data_0a0ef65f442b110a2e50f9fb3ef9ba92
#
_entry.id   0a0ef65f442b110a2e50f9fb3ef9ba92
#
_cell.length_a   1.000
_cell.length_b   1.000
_cell.length_c   1.000
_cell.angle_alpha   90.00
_cell.angle_beta   90.00
_cell.angle_gamma   90.00
#
_symmetry.space_group_name_H-M   'P 1'
#
loop_
_entity.id
_entity.type
_entity.pdbx_description
1 polymer ?
#
loop_
_entity_poly.entity_id
_entity_poly.type
_entity_poly.pdbx_seq_one_letter_code
_entity_poly.pdbx_strand_id
1 'polypeptide(L)'
;MLNALLILIFVPIFDFIIYPLVGLCRVNITPLRKMACGMIFAAIAFGLAALVEINVKSVVEPAGPGESLVQVYNLMEGDLSLSLSVTGSEPFKTPISSFQDPQEYKTLHLGEQSTNLTIHVHSLGSDNRTEITQSYAEQRAYSLILYPGASGSGMEHDLVSMKRTPNLCYRFISTLPENTSVYLTDVPINVQANYIMSPIQNLTRNRYTRVLCEAPSGEPYYLDLGLLDFGASYTFILIKEGEGISAAKFEDVMANNVNIAWQIPQYVLITVGEVMFSITGLEFSYSQAPANMKSVLQAGWLLTVAFGNVIVLIVAEGGGLEQWAEFVLFAGLLVAVCIIFSIMAYFYTYVDPSQLDRLHQEDAAKGESEDELKMTEKMTKL
;
A
#
# COMPACT_ATOMS: atom_id res chain seq x y z
N MET A 1 -17.27 1.09 -5.60
CA MET A 1 -18.15 1.62 -6.66
C MET A 1 -17.61 1.35 -8.06
N LEU A 2 -16.32 1.53 -8.34
CA LEU A 2 -15.75 1.30 -9.69
C LEU A 2 -15.96 -0.14 -10.19
N ASN A 3 -15.73 -1.16 -9.34
CA ASN A 3 -15.92 -2.57 -9.72
C ASN A 3 -17.35 -2.87 -10.17
N ALA A 4 -18.36 -2.43 -9.44
CA ALA A 4 -19.77 -2.65 -9.81
C ALA A 4 -20.14 -1.98 -11.14
N LEU A 5 -19.61 -0.78 -11.42
CA LEU A 5 -19.80 -0.10 -12.69
C LEU A 5 -19.13 -0.85 -13.84
N LEU A 6 -17.91 -1.34 -13.63
CA LEU A 6 -17.18 -2.13 -14.62
C LEU A 6 -17.89 -3.45 -14.93
N ILE A 7 -18.46 -4.14 -13.94
CA ILE A 7 -19.25 -5.36 -14.16
C ILE A 7 -20.44 -5.06 -15.07
N LEU A 8 -21.21 -3.99 -14.78
CA LEU A 8 -22.36 -3.58 -15.60
C LEU A 8 -21.99 -3.30 -17.07
N ILE A 9 -20.80 -2.77 -17.31
CA ILE A 9 -20.30 -2.49 -18.65
C ILE A 9 -19.75 -3.76 -19.31
N PHE A 10 -19.00 -4.58 -18.57
CA PHE A 10 -18.30 -5.72 -19.14
C PHE A 10 -19.23 -6.90 -19.46
N VAL A 11 -20.27 -7.15 -18.66
CA VAL A 11 -21.21 -8.23 -18.94
C VAL A 11 -21.75 -8.16 -20.37
N PRO A 12 -22.38 -7.05 -20.82
CA PRO A 12 -22.84 -6.95 -22.18
C PRO A 12 -21.72 -6.96 -23.24
N ILE A 13 -20.54 -6.40 -22.93
CA ILE A 13 -19.41 -6.44 -23.86
C ILE A 13 -18.94 -7.88 -24.08
N PHE A 14 -18.83 -8.67 -23.01
CA PHE A 14 -18.42 -10.06 -23.12
C PHE A 14 -19.45 -10.90 -23.88
N ASP A 15 -20.73 -10.75 -23.55
CA ASP A 15 -21.81 -11.56 -24.17
C ASP A 15 -22.07 -11.22 -25.64
N PHE A 16 -22.07 -9.93 -26.00
CA PHE A 16 -22.42 -9.49 -27.36
C PHE A 16 -21.21 -9.31 -28.28
N ILE A 17 -20.01 -9.06 -27.75
CA ILE A 17 -18.84 -8.75 -28.56
C ILE A 17 -17.78 -9.82 -28.45
N ILE A 18 -17.27 -10.06 -27.22
CA ILE A 18 -16.06 -10.87 -27.01
C ILE A 18 -16.34 -12.35 -27.31
N TYR A 19 -17.38 -12.94 -26.72
CA TYR A 19 -17.67 -14.36 -26.92
C TYR A 19 -18.03 -14.70 -28.36
N PRO A 20 -18.83 -13.92 -29.10
CA PRO A 20 -19.08 -14.16 -30.54
C PRO A 20 -17.79 -14.00 -31.36
N LEU A 21 -16.95 -13.00 -31.06
CA LEU A 21 -15.70 -12.77 -31.79
C LEU A 21 -14.72 -13.94 -31.62
N VAL A 22 -14.56 -14.46 -30.41
CA VAL A 22 -13.72 -15.65 -30.15
C VAL A 22 -14.30 -16.90 -30.77
N GLY A 23 -15.66 -17.01 -30.86
CA GLY A 23 -16.33 -18.08 -31.58
C GLY A 23 -16.02 -18.08 -33.08
N LEU A 24 -15.87 -16.92 -33.69
CA LEU A 24 -15.45 -16.77 -35.10
C LEU A 24 -14.02 -17.29 -35.33
N CYS A 25 -13.15 -17.25 -34.34
CA CYS A 25 -11.77 -17.79 -34.37
C CYS A 25 -11.73 -19.33 -34.32
N ARG A 26 -12.86 -20.06 -34.43
CA ARG A 26 -12.98 -21.52 -34.29
C ARG A 26 -12.45 -22.10 -32.98
N VAL A 27 -12.34 -21.31 -31.94
CA VAL A 27 -11.98 -21.81 -30.58
C VAL A 27 -13.27 -22.24 -29.88
N ASN A 28 -13.41 -23.55 -29.64
CA ASN A 28 -14.55 -24.07 -28.88
C ASN A 28 -14.41 -23.61 -27.41
N ILE A 29 -15.14 -22.54 -27.06
CA ILE A 29 -15.14 -21.99 -25.72
C ILE A 29 -16.20 -22.70 -24.89
N THR A 30 -15.78 -23.71 -24.15
CA THR A 30 -16.65 -24.34 -23.16
C THR A 30 -16.75 -23.46 -21.89
N PRO A 31 -17.85 -23.53 -21.12
CA PRO A 31 -18.00 -22.77 -19.87
C PRO A 31 -16.83 -22.97 -18.91
N LEU A 32 -16.34 -24.21 -18.76
CA LEU A 32 -15.20 -24.52 -17.90
C LEU A 32 -13.90 -23.82 -18.38
N ARG A 33 -13.69 -23.69 -19.69
CA ARG A 33 -12.53 -22.94 -20.23
C ARG A 33 -12.65 -21.44 -19.98
N LYS A 34 -13.87 -20.87 -20.07
CA LYS A 34 -14.10 -19.45 -19.68
C LYS A 34 -13.73 -19.23 -18.21
N MET A 35 -14.17 -20.12 -17.33
CA MET A 35 -13.86 -20.06 -15.90
C MET A 35 -12.34 -20.15 -15.63
N ALA A 36 -11.64 -21.07 -16.30
CA ALA A 36 -10.19 -21.18 -16.17
C ALA A 36 -9.47 -19.90 -16.63
N CYS A 37 -9.86 -19.32 -17.77
CA CYS A 37 -9.33 -18.04 -18.20
C CYS A 37 -9.62 -16.91 -17.19
N GLY A 38 -10.82 -16.89 -16.61
CA GLY A 38 -11.18 -15.92 -15.57
C GLY A 38 -10.24 -15.98 -14.34
N MET A 39 -9.90 -17.20 -13.89
CA MET A 39 -8.94 -17.39 -12.80
C MET A 39 -7.54 -16.88 -13.16
N ILE A 40 -7.09 -17.07 -14.40
CA ILE A 40 -5.78 -16.55 -14.85
C ILE A 40 -5.79 -15.02 -14.86
N PHE A 41 -6.85 -14.37 -15.35
CA PHE A 41 -6.96 -12.91 -15.31
C PHE A 41 -6.95 -12.38 -13.87
N ALA A 42 -7.64 -13.05 -12.95
CA ALA A 42 -7.60 -12.70 -11.53
C ALA A 42 -6.19 -12.87 -10.93
N ALA A 43 -5.47 -13.94 -11.26
CA ALA A 43 -4.08 -14.13 -10.81
C ALA A 43 -3.15 -13.04 -11.33
N ILE A 44 -3.28 -12.63 -12.59
CA ILE A 44 -2.53 -11.51 -13.18
C ILE A 44 -2.89 -10.20 -12.47
N ALA A 45 -4.16 -9.97 -12.14
CA ALA A 45 -4.59 -8.78 -11.41
C ALA A 45 -3.94 -8.69 -10.03
N PHE A 46 -3.86 -9.77 -9.27
CA PHE A 46 -3.13 -9.83 -8.00
C PHE A 46 -1.63 -9.59 -8.18
N GLY A 47 -1.02 -10.13 -9.24
CA GLY A 47 0.37 -9.85 -9.59
C GLY A 47 0.62 -8.36 -9.87
N LEU A 48 -0.26 -7.71 -10.61
CA LEU A 48 -0.19 -6.25 -10.84
C LEU A 48 -0.43 -5.46 -9.55
N ALA A 49 -1.33 -5.92 -8.69
CA ALA A 49 -1.55 -5.31 -7.38
C ALA A 49 -0.27 -5.33 -6.54
N ALA A 50 0.44 -6.47 -6.51
CA ALA A 50 1.72 -6.60 -5.82
C ALA A 50 2.79 -5.65 -6.39
N LEU A 51 2.88 -5.53 -7.72
CA LEU A 51 3.81 -4.59 -8.37
C LEU A 51 3.51 -3.14 -8.03
N VAL A 52 2.22 -2.75 -8.02
CA VAL A 52 1.81 -1.40 -7.62
C VAL A 52 2.15 -1.15 -6.15
N GLU A 53 1.90 -2.11 -5.27
CA GLU A 53 2.20 -2.01 -3.84
C GLU A 53 3.69 -1.84 -3.57
N ILE A 54 4.55 -2.60 -4.25
CA ILE A 54 6.01 -2.45 -4.15
C ILE A 54 6.43 -1.02 -4.54
N ASN A 55 5.82 -0.45 -5.59
CA ASN A 55 6.12 0.91 -6.00
C ASN A 55 5.54 1.99 -5.07
N VAL A 56 4.42 1.72 -4.40
CA VAL A 56 3.82 2.63 -3.39
C VAL A 56 4.65 2.63 -2.10
N LYS A 57 5.40 1.57 -1.85
CA LYS A 57 6.16 1.32 -0.62
C LYS A 57 7.40 2.21 -0.42
N SER A 58 7.63 3.21 -1.26
CA SER A 58 8.71 4.19 -1.13
C SER A 58 8.57 5.12 0.09
N VAL A 59 7.65 4.84 0.98
CA VAL A 59 7.42 5.60 2.20
C VAL A 59 8.11 4.90 3.35
N VAL A 60 8.70 5.66 4.28
CA VAL A 60 9.35 5.16 5.49
C VAL A 60 8.57 3.97 6.06
N GLU A 61 9.14 2.79 5.94
CA GLU A 61 8.59 1.59 6.57
C GLU A 61 8.50 1.84 8.08
N PRO A 62 7.39 1.50 8.74
CA PRO A 62 7.39 1.50 10.19
C PRO A 62 8.49 0.55 10.66
N ALA A 63 9.28 0.99 11.64
CA ALA A 63 10.28 0.13 12.24
C ALA A 63 9.61 -1.15 12.78
N GLY A 64 10.25 -2.29 12.60
CA GLY A 64 9.78 -3.56 13.14
C GLY A 64 9.76 -3.59 14.67
N PRO A 65 9.18 -4.64 15.27
CA PRO A 65 9.29 -4.87 16.70
C PRO A 65 10.77 -4.97 17.10
N GLY A 66 11.18 -4.25 18.14
CA GLY A 66 12.59 -4.17 18.57
C GLY A 66 13.48 -3.31 17.69
N GLU A 67 12.92 -2.52 16.77
CA GLU A 67 13.66 -1.64 15.87
C GLU A 67 13.19 -0.19 15.98
N SER A 68 14.09 0.74 15.69
CA SER A 68 13.82 2.16 15.51
C SER A 68 14.54 2.67 14.28
N LEU A 69 13.97 3.61 13.60
CA LEU A 69 14.57 4.24 12.42
C LEU A 69 15.14 5.60 12.78
N VAL A 70 16.35 5.89 12.32
CA VAL A 70 17.01 7.17 12.55
C VAL A 70 17.57 7.71 11.24
N GLN A 71 17.34 8.99 10.99
CA GLN A 71 18.05 9.77 9.98
C GLN A 71 18.77 10.95 10.67
N VAL A 72 19.85 11.43 10.08
CA VAL A 72 20.67 12.49 10.66
C VAL A 72 20.80 13.67 9.73
N TYR A 73 20.50 14.85 10.24
CA TYR A 73 20.70 16.14 9.57
C TYR A 73 21.98 16.77 10.09
N ASN A 74 22.92 17.04 9.21
CA ASN A 74 24.16 17.73 9.53
C ASN A 74 24.03 19.22 9.12
N LEU A 75 23.79 20.09 10.08
CA LEU A 75 23.77 21.56 9.92
C LEU A 75 25.07 22.21 10.40
N MET A 76 26.12 21.41 10.65
CA MET A 76 27.45 21.89 11.02
C MET A 76 28.24 22.29 9.77
N GLU A 77 29.23 23.16 9.93
CA GLU A 77 30.23 23.41 8.90
C GLU A 77 31.24 22.26 8.85
N GLY A 78 31.05 21.36 7.88
CA GLY A 78 31.94 20.23 7.63
C GLY A 78 31.26 18.88 7.79
N ASP A 79 31.93 17.84 7.28
CA ASP A 79 31.42 16.47 7.27
C ASP A 79 31.56 15.83 8.66
N LEU A 80 30.55 15.05 9.05
CA LEU A 80 30.52 14.33 10.32
C LEU A 80 30.57 12.82 10.10
N SER A 81 31.33 12.14 10.96
CA SER A 81 31.31 10.69 11.08
C SER A 81 30.60 10.30 12.37
N LEU A 82 29.65 9.38 12.30
CA LEU A 82 28.89 8.89 13.42
C LEU A 82 29.19 7.43 13.69
N SER A 83 29.39 7.08 14.97
CA SER A 83 29.49 5.70 15.42
C SER A 83 28.62 5.46 16.64
N LEU A 84 28.06 4.24 16.73
CA LEU A 84 27.23 3.84 17.86
C LEU A 84 28.07 3.08 18.91
N SER A 85 27.75 3.31 20.17
CA SER A 85 28.40 2.61 21.32
C SER A 85 27.99 1.14 21.45
N VAL A 86 26.96 0.68 20.71
CA VAL A 86 26.44 -0.70 20.80
C VAL A 86 27.19 -1.60 19.83
N THR A 87 27.83 -2.62 20.38
CA THR A 87 28.56 -3.65 19.65
C THR A 87 27.67 -4.41 18.67
N GLY A 88 27.95 -4.29 17.38
CA GLY A 88 27.42 -5.20 16.38
C GLY A 88 26.89 -4.61 15.08
N SER A 89 26.46 -3.37 15.04
CA SER A 89 26.09 -2.72 13.77
C SER A 89 26.57 -1.29 13.73
N GLU A 90 27.35 -0.95 12.71
CA GLU A 90 27.65 0.45 12.38
C GLU A 90 26.66 0.90 11.29
N PRO A 91 25.50 1.47 11.65
CA PRO A 91 24.52 1.91 10.67
C PRO A 91 25.03 3.10 9.84
N PHE A 92 25.98 3.87 10.36
CA PHE A 92 26.54 5.07 9.74
C PHE A 92 27.95 4.79 9.20
N LYS A 93 28.05 4.09 8.07
CA LYS A 93 29.36 3.73 7.46
C LYS A 93 29.98 4.85 6.63
N THR A 94 29.21 5.83 6.23
CA THR A 94 29.65 6.95 5.37
C THR A 94 29.59 8.24 6.14
N PRO A 95 30.52 9.19 5.89
CA PRO A 95 30.41 10.54 6.43
C PRO A 95 29.11 11.21 6.00
N ILE A 96 28.54 12.01 6.88
CA ILE A 96 27.33 12.81 6.59
C ILE A 96 27.78 14.19 6.22
N SER A 97 27.57 14.57 4.97
CA SER A 97 28.00 15.84 4.44
C SER A 97 27.15 17.00 4.99
N SER A 98 27.81 18.17 5.08
CA SER A 98 27.18 19.40 5.57
C SER A 98 26.06 19.87 4.63
N PHE A 99 24.90 20.24 5.18
CA PHE A 99 23.73 20.77 4.45
C PHE A 99 23.25 19.94 3.25
N GLN A 100 23.58 18.66 3.21
CA GLN A 100 23.06 17.76 2.19
C GLN A 100 21.81 17.03 2.67
N ASP A 101 21.01 16.59 1.72
CA ASP A 101 19.82 15.78 1.97
C ASP A 101 20.19 14.57 2.83
N PRO A 102 19.47 14.29 3.91
CA PRO A 102 19.78 13.19 4.79
C PRO A 102 19.75 11.88 3.99
N GLN A 103 20.71 11.03 4.35
CA GLN A 103 20.72 9.67 3.82
C GLN A 103 19.45 8.93 4.27
N GLU A 104 19.15 7.84 3.60
CA GLU A 104 18.05 6.94 3.97
C GLU A 104 18.05 6.64 5.48
N TYR A 105 16.86 6.44 6.04
CA TYR A 105 16.72 6.01 7.41
C TYR A 105 17.57 4.78 7.71
N LYS A 106 18.27 4.80 8.81
CA LYS A 106 19.08 3.67 9.30
C LYS A 106 18.35 2.97 10.42
N THR A 107 18.33 1.64 10.38
CA THR A 107 17.68 0.81 11.39
C THR A 107 18.59 0.67 12.61
N LEU A 108 18.06 1.00 13.77
CA LEU A 108 18.67 0.76 15.07
C LEU A 108 17.98 -0.43 15.71
N HIS A 109 18.74 -1.46 16.08
CA HIS A 109 18.20 -2.59 16.83
C HIS A 109 18.19 -2.26 18.32
N LEU A 110 17.01 -2.33 18.93
CA LEU A 110 16.79 -2.04 20.34
C LEU A 110 16.61 -3.35 21.11
N GLY A 111 17.23 -3.45 22.30
CA GLY A 111 17.08 -4.64 23.15
C GLY A 111 15.79 -4.63 24.00
N GLU A 112 15.18 -3.45 24.17
CA GLU A 112 13.99 -3.21 25.01
C GLU A 112 13.06 -2.23 24.32
N GLN A 113 11.82 -2.08 24.82
CA GLN A 113 10.82 -1.14 24.27
C GLN A 113 11.31 0.32 24.17
N SER A 114 12.25 0.71 25.01
CA SER A 114 12.92 1.99 24.95
C SER A 114 14.36 1.82 25.45
N THR A 115 15.33 2.19 24.63
CA THR A 115 16.75 2.04 24.94
C THR A 115 17.47 3.37 24.77
N ASN A 116 18.30 3.72 25.77
CA ASN A 116 19.20 4.85 25.66
C ASN A 116 20.43 4.43 24.84
N LEU A 117 20.61 5.06 23.69
CA LEU A 117 21.77 4.83 22.83
C LEU A 117 22.69 6.05 22.86
N THR A 118 23.99 5.80 22.95
CA THR A 118 25.00 6.84 22.83
C THR A 118 25.59 6.81 21.43
N ILE A 119 25.50 7.93 20.76
CA ILE A 119 26.06 8.18 19.43
C ILE A 119 27.31 9.04 19.63
N HIS A 120 28.45 8.56 19.15
CA HIS A 120 29.67 9.34 19.11
C HIS A 120 29.75 10.06 17.77
N VAL A 121 29.83 11.38 17.82
CA VAL A 121 29.93 12.23 16.62
C VAL A 121 31.37 12.74 16.55
N HIS A 122 31.97 12.54 15.39
CA HIS A 122 33.34 12.99 15.11
C HIS A 122 33.33 13.92 13.91
N SER A 123 33.83 15.14 14.07
CA SER A 123 34.02 16.07 12.95
C SER A 123 35.29 15.73 12.18
N LEU A 124 35.19 15.53 10.87
CA LEU A 124 36.31 15.15 9.99
C LEU A 124 37.37 16.27 9.82
N GLY A 125 37.11 17.47 10.31
CA GLY A 125 38.04 18.60 10.23
C GLY A 125 38.61 19.07 11.57
N SER A 126 38.21 18.48 12.71
CA SER A 126 38.67 18.82 14.03
C SER A 126 38.71 17.59 14.95
N ASP A 127 39.60 17.60 15.93
CA ASP A 127 39.72 16.52 16.94
C ASP A 127 38.55 16.50 17.94
N ASN A 128 37.50 17.25 17.70
CA ASN A 128 36.32 17.32 18.58
C ASN A 128 35.45 16.05 18.44
N ARG A 129 35.36 15.33 19.57
CA ARG A 129 34.43 14.22 19.73
C ARG A 129 33.33 14.65 20.69
N THR A 130 32.08 14.45 20.26
CA THR A 130 30.92 14.73 21.10
C THR A 130 30.10 13.46 21.25
N GLU A 131 29.67 13.19 22.48
CA GLU A 131 28.84 12.05 22.82
C GLU A 131 27.39 12.54 23.02
N ILE A 132 26.47 11.93 22.32
CA ILE A 132 25.04 12.23 22.38
C ILE A 132 24.30 11.00 22.89
N THR A 133 23.72 11.09 24.08
CA THR A 133 22.91 10.01 24.64
C THR A 133 21.43 10.39 24.54
N GLN A 134 20.66 9.60 23.78
CA GLN A 134 19.24 9.82 23.56
C GLN A 134 18.42 8.53 23.69
N SER A 135 17.15 8.68 24.07
CA SER A 135 16.23 7.58 24.24
C SER A 135 15.46 7.32 22.93
N TYR A 136 15.54 6.10 22.42
CA TYR A 136 14.86 5.64 21.25
C TYR A 136 13.81 4.60 21.65
N ALA A 137 12.55 4.82 21.25
CA ALA A 137 11.47 3.85 21.43
C ALA A 137 11.30 2.98 20.18
N GLU A 138 10.93 1.73 20.37
CA GLU A 138 10.65 0.81 19.26
C GLU A 138 9.50 1.29 18.37
N GLN A 139 9.50 0.84 17.13
CA GLN A 139 8.47 1.16 16.12
C GLN A 139 8.28 2.65 15.85
N ARG A 140 9.34 3.43 16.01
CA ARG A 140 9.34 4.87 15.72
C ARG A 140 10.47 5.26 14.78
N ALA A 141 10.23 6.33 14.02
CA ALA A 141 11.24 6.99 13.22
C ALA A 141 11.63 8.32 13.88
N TYR A 142 12.92 8.63 13.86
CA TYR A 142 13.49 9.83 14.46
C TYR A 142 14.37 10.56 13.45
N SER A 143 14.35 11.89 13.52
CA SER A 143 15.33 12.76 12.87
C SER A 143 16.23 13.36 13.95
N LEU A 144 17.50 13.05 13.90
CA LEU A 144 18.54 13.65 14.74
C LEU A 144 19.13 14.84 13.97
N ILE A 145 19.00 16.02 14.54
CA ILE A 145 19.47 17.26 13.94
C ILE A 145 20.68 17.74 14.72
N LEU A 146 21.81 17.92 14.05
CA LEU A 146 23.07 18.35 14.63
C LEU A 146 23.38 19.76 14.14
N TYR A 147 23.56 20.72 15.05
CA TYR A 147 23.78 22.12 14.71
C TYR A 147 24.81 22.78 15.67
N PRO A 148 25.43 23.90 15.25
CA PRO A 148 26.37 24.61 16.11
C PRO A 148 25.64 25.27 17.28
N GLY A 149 26.21 25.13 18.48
CA GLY A 149 25.67 25.75 19.68
C GLY A 149 25.68 27.31 19.62
N ALA A 150 24.74 27.92 20.29
CA ALA A 150 24.51 29.38 20.26
C ALA A 150 25.75 30.21 20.70
N SER A 151 26.65 29.65 21.46
CA SER A 151 27.91 30.31 21.90
C SER A 151 29.08 30.07 20.95
N GLY A 152 28.89 29.40 19.81
CA GLY A 152 29.97 29.04 18.88
C GLY A 152 30.98 27.99 19.42
N SER A 153 30.78 27.49 20.59
CA SER A 153 31.63 26.46 21.22
C SER A 153 30.82 25.20 21.49
N GLY A 154 30.85 24.29 20.55
CA GLY A 154 30.22 22.99 20.72
C GLY A 154 29.14 22.66 19.70
N MET A 155 28.67 21.43 19.74
CA MET A 155 27.58 20.91 18.92
C MET A 155 26.36 20.72 19.81
N GLU A 156 25.24 21.23 19.39
CA GLU A 156 23.93 20.98 19.98
C GLU A 156 23.13 20.02 19.08
N HIS A 157 22.12 19.39 19.65
CA HIS A 157 21.33 18.42 18.94
C HIS A 157 19.87 18.42 19.38
N ASP A 158 18.99 18.13 18.44
CA ASP A 158 17.57 17.87 18.67
C ASP A 158 17.18 16.51 18.11
N LEU A 159 16.40 15.74 18.88
CA LEU A 159 15.83 14.47 18.46
C LEU A 159 14.33 14.63 18.28
N VAL A 160 13.85 14.52 17.04
CA VAL A 160 12.44 14.70 16.70
C VAL A 160 11.84 13.40 16.24
N SER A 161 10.78 12.97 16.92
CA SER A 161 10.01 11.80 16.50
C SER A 161 9.16 12.15 15.27
N MET A 162 9.37 11.39 14.20
CA MET A 162 8.61 11.52 12.98
C MET A 162 7.37 10.63 13.00
N LYS A 163 6.22 11.19 12.69
CA LYS A 163 4.99 10.42 12.49
C LYS A 163 4.57 10.54 11.04
N ARG A 164 4.26 9.41 10.42
CA ARG A 164 3.62 9.39 9.12
C ARG A 164 2.25 10.04 9.23
N THR A 165 2.01 11.07 8.43
CA THR A 165 0.70 11.70 8.31
C THR A 165 0.18 11.47 6.89
N PRO A 166 -1.13 11.26 6.69
CA PRO A 166 -1.70 11.13 5.35
C PRO A 166 -1.65 12.45 4.57
N ASN A 167 -1.44 13.56 5.25
CA ASN A 167 -1.41 14.89 4.66
C ASN A 167 0.03 15.31 4.35
N LEU A 168 0.18 16.23 3.38
CA LEU A 168 1.41 16.93 3.15
C LEU A 168 1.72 17.80 4.38
N CYS A 169 2.89 17.58 4.97
CA CYS A 169 3.35 18.29 6.15
C CYS A 169 4.67 19.02 5.87
N TYR A 170 4.90 20.11 6.57
CA TYR A 170 6.16 20.83 6.48
C TYR A 170 6.53 21.53 7.79
N ARG A 171 7.82 21.84 7.93
CA ARG A 171 8.39 22.61 9.02
C ARG A 171 9.62 23.37 8.52
N PHE A 172 10.00 24.41 9.26
CA PHE A 172 11.18 25.23 8.98
C PHE A 172 12.18 25.13 10.12
N ILE A 173 13.45 25.20 9.76
CA ILE A 173 14.57 25.44 10.66
C ILE A 173 15.34 26.62 10.09
N SER A 174 15.63 27.65 10.91
CA SER A 174 16.40 28.82 10.45
C SER A 174 17.81 28.77 11.01
N THR A 175 18.80 28.84 10.14
CA THR A 175 20.21 29.04 10.53
C THR A 175 20.55 30.53 10.73
N LEU A 176 19.56 31.40 10.48
CA LEU A 176 19.73 32.85 10.57
C LEU A 176 19.78 33.31 12.04
N PRO A 177 20.49 34.37 12.33
CA PRO A 177 20.56 34.96 13.69
C PRO A 177 19.29 35.72 14.09
N GLU A 178 18.38 35.96 13.15
CA GLU A 178 17.16 36.72 13.34
C GLU A 178 15.91 35.94 12.96
N ASN A 179 14.80 36.23 13.65
CA ASN A 179 13.52 35.58 13.35
C ASN A 179 13.03 36.05 11.96
N THR A 180 12.47 35.11 11.19
CA THR A 180 11.96 35.37 9.86
C THR A 180 10.49 34.99 9.74
N SER A 181 9.71 35.69 8.94
CA SER A 181 8.31 35.38 8.66
C SER A 181 8.18 34.82 7.24
N VAL A 182 7.64 33.60 7.11
CA VAL A 182 7.46 32.91 5.81
C VAL A 182 5.98 32.83 5.50
N TYR A 183 5.58 33.28 4.33
CA TYR A 183 4.19 33.35 3.86
C TYR A 183 3.89 32.24 2.85
N LEU A 184 3.61 31.04 3.34
CA LEU A 184 3.17 29.90 2.52
C LEU A 184 1.65 29.85 2.34
N THR A 185 0.94 30.34 3.34
CA THR A 185 -0.51 30.47 3.40
C THR A 185 -0.87 31.92 3.74
N ASP A 186 -2.15 32.22 3.85
CA ASP A 186 -2.64 33.55 4.27
C ASP A 186 -2.14 33.98 5.65
N VAL A 187 -1.66 33.02 6.47
CA VAL A 187 -1.11 33.27 7.81
C VAL A 187 0.42 33.11 7.75
N PRO A 188 1.20 34.15 8.13
CA PRO A 188 2.65 34.04 8.18
C PRO A 188 3.10 33.05 9.27
N ILE A 189 4.14 32.29 8.94
CA ILE A 189 4.81 31.40 9.90
C ILE A 189 6.02 32.15 10.42
N ASN A 190 6.05 32.34 11.72
CA ASN A 190 7.23 32.91 12.38
C ASN A 190 8.25 31.79 12.62
N VAL A 191 9.34 31.82 11.87
CA VAL A 191 10.47 30.90 12.01
C VAL A 191 11.48 31.54 12.94
N GLN A 192 11.68 30.93 14.08
CA GLN A 192 12.60 31.44 15.10
C GLN A 192 14.05 31.25 14.67
N ALA A 193 14.90 32.15 15.08
CA ALA A 193 16.36 32.14 14.84
C ALA A 193 17.05 30.98 15.57
N ASN A 194 18.34 30.78 15.25
CA ASN A 194 19.23 29.91 15.98
C ASN A 194 18.79 28.43 16.03
N TYR A 195 18.47 27.84 14.87
CA TYR A 195 18.14 26.43 14.67
C TYR A 195 16.87 25.95 15.37
N ILE A 196 16.06 26.86 15.93
CA ILE A 196 14.80 26.49 16.55
C ILE A 196 13.80 26.02 15.46
N MET A 197 13.26 24.85 15.68
CA MET A 197 12.34 24.21 14.74
C MET A 197 10.93 24.77 14.85
N SER A 198 10.32 25.10 13.73
CA SER A 198 8.90 25.49 13.70
C SER A 198 7.98 24.29 13.95
N PRO A 199 6.74 24.50 14.44
CA PRO A 199 5.75 23.44 14.54
C PRO A 199 5.43 22.88 13.15
N ILE A 200 5.11 21.58 13.10
CA ILE A 200 4.67 20.91 11.86
C ILE A 200 3.31 21.46 11.46
N GLN A 201 3.16 21.85 10.20
CA GLN A 201 1.93 22.35 9.64
C GLN A 201 1.52 21.54 8.40
N ASN A 202 0.22 21.51 8.12
CA ASN A 202 -0.34 20.86 6.93
C ASN A 202 -0.40 21.86 5.78
N LEU A 203 -0.18 21.34 4.56
CA LEU A 203 -0.22 22.17 3.35
C LEU A 203 -0.99 21.42 2.24
N THR A 204 -1.46 22.16 1.25
CA THR A 204 -2.06 21.58 0.05
C THR A 204 -0.98 21.32 -1.00
N ARG A 205 -1.18 20.28 -1.80
CA ARG A 205 -0.29 20.01 -2.94
C ARG A 205 -0.27 21.17 -3.91
N ASN A 206 0.89 21.74 -4.11
CA ASN A 206 1.09 22.80 -5.10
C ASN A 206 2.59 22.96 -5.41
N ARG A 207 2.88 23.77 -6.44
CA ARG A 207 4.23 24.20 -6.75
C ARG A 207 4.46 25.60 -6.15
N TYR A 208 5.35 25.66 -5.16
CA TYR A 208 5.65 26.87 -4.39
C TYR A 208 6.98 27.46 -4.84
N THR A 209 6.98 28.20 -5.96
CA THR A 209 8.20 28.76 -6.55
C THR A 209 8.48 30.19 -6.14
N ARG A 210 7.56 30.86 -5.46
CA ARG A 210 7.69 32.27 -5.07
C ARG A 210 7.04 32.51 -3.71
N VAL A 211 7.66 31.97 -2.69
CA VAL A 211 7.21 32.12 -1.31
C VAL A 211 7.88 33.32 -0.69
N LEU A 212 7.09 34.28 -0.22
CA LEU A 212 7.60 35.48 0.42
C LEU A 212 8.19 35.13 1.78
N CYS A 213 9.40 35.61 2.03
CA CYS A 213 10.11 35.53 3.30
C CYS A 213 10.56 36.91 3.71
N GLU A 214 10.14 37.38 4.87
CA GLU A 214 10.48 38.67 5.40
C GLU A 214 11.41 38.53 6.60
N ALA A 215 12.58 39.15 6.50
CA ALA A 215 13.48 39.31 7.64
C ALA A 215 13.11 40.61 8.44
N PRO A 216 13.51 40.74 9.70
CA PRO A 216 13.25 41.95 10.48
C PRO A 216 13.85 43.21 9.87
N SER A 217 14.87 43.09 9.01
CA SER A 217 15.43 44.20 8.22
C SER A 217 14.43 44.82 7.23
N GLY A 218 13.28 44.15 7.00
CA GLY A 218 12.19 44.64 6.15
C GLY A 218 12.38 44.40 4.65
N GLU A 219 13.46 43.74 4.23
CA GLU A 219 13.65 43.38 2.83
C GLU A 219 12.92 42.06 2.51
N PRO A 220 12.09 42.03 1.45
CA PRO A 220 11.38 40.83 1.05
C PRO A 220 12.30 39.90 0.21
N TYR A 221 12.42 38.65 0.62
CA TYR A 221 13.08 37.59 -0.13
C TYR A 221 12.05 36.60 -0.69
N TYR A 222 12.37 36.00 -1.82
CA TYR A 222 11.50 34.99 -2.42
C TYR A 222 12.19 33.64 -2.44
N LEU A 223 11.56 32.64 -1.79
CA LEU A 223 12.04 31.29 -1.70
C LEU A 223 11.39 30.41 -2.78
N ASP A 224 12.16 29.53 -3.40
CA ASP A 224 11.64 28.47 -4.26
C ASP A 224 11.67 27.13 -3.48
N LEU A 225 10.50 26.64 -3.09
CA LEU A 225 10.34 25.37 -2.38
C LEU A 225 10.01 24.21 -3.35
N GLY A 226 9.82 24.53 -4.63
CA GLY A 226 9.51 23.56 -5.67
C GLY A 226 8.12 22.94 -5.56
N LEU A 227 7.98 21.72 -6.10
CA LEU A 227 6.77 20.93 -5.98
C LEU A 227 6.73 20.26 -4.61
N LEU A 228 5.62 20.44 -3.90
CA LEU A 228 5.31 19.75 -2.64
C LEU A 228 4.16 18.79 -2.90
N ASP A 229 4.38 17.48 -2.69
CA ASP A 229 3.45 16.43 -3.08
C ASP A 229 2.79 15.74 -1.89
N PHE A 230 1.72 15.02 -2.14
CA PHE A 230 0.89 14.38 -1.11
C PHE A 230 1.64 13.33 -0.29
N GLY A 231 1.33 13.27 1.00
CA GLY A 231 1.85 12.26 1.92
C GLY A 231 3.32 12.45 2.28
N ALA A 232 3.96 13.51 1.76
CA ALA A 232 5.33 13.86 2.09
C ALA A 232 5.41 14.71 3.36
N SER A 233 6.53 14.60 4.05
CA SER A 233 6.92 15.53 5.11
C SER A 233 8.23 16.20 4.71
N TYR A 234 8.21 17.53 4.70
CA TYR A 234 9.36 18.33 4.31
C TYR A 234 9.91 19.13 5.47
N THR A 235 11.24 19.14 5.58
CA THR A 235 11.96 20.08 6.44
C THR A 235 12.70 21.07 5.54
N PHE A 236 12.38 22.36 5.68
CA PHE A 236 13.05 23.44 4.97
C PHE A 236 14.05 24.11 5.90
N ILE A 237 15.29 24.20 5.45
CA ILE A 237 16.35 24.88 6.19
C ILE A 237 16.62 26.22 5.52
N LEU A 238 16.37 27.30 6.24
CA LEU A 238 16.66 28.67 5.77
C LEU A 238 18.14 28.94 5.97
N ILE A 239 18.84 29.23 4.89
CA ILE A 239 20.28 29.44 4.86
C ILE A 239 20.54 30.85 4.28
N LYS A 240 21.52 31.54 4.83
CA LYS A 240 21.99 32.80 4.25
C LYS A 240 22.92 32.48 3.08
N GLU A 241 22.55 32.97 1.89
CA GLU A 241 23.33 32.81 0.67
C GLU A 241 23.66 34.19 0.08
N GLY A 242 24.89 34.64 0.32
CA GLY A 242 25.29 36.01 -0.05
C GLY A 242 24.52 37.07 0.71
N GLU A 243 23.80 37.94 -0.02
CA GLU A 243 22.91 38.95 0.57
C GLU A 243 21.46 38.48 0.68
N GLY A 244 21.14 37.26 0.20
CA GLY A 244 19.80 36.70 0.17
C GLY A 244 19.59 35.56 1.18
N ILE A 245 18.34 35.07 1.21
CA ILE A 245 17.93 33.88 1.95
C ILE A 245 17.54 32.81 0.95
N SER A 246 18.10 31.63 1.07
CA SER A 246 17.69 30.44 0.31
C SER A 246 17.10 29.39 1.24
N ALA A 247 16.33 28.44 0.71
CA ALA A 247 15.74 27.33 1.44
C ALA A 247 16.24 26.00 0.87
N ALA A 248 17.00 25.26 1.67
CA ALA A 248 17.32 23.89 1.36
C ALA A 248 16.12 23.00 1.72
N LYS A 249 15.65 22.19 0.76
CA LYS A 249 14.51 21.29 0.90
C LYS A 249 14.99 19.89 1.23
N PHE A 250 14.55 19.36 2.35
CA PHE A 250 14.78 17.97 2.75
C PHE A 250 13.47 17.21 2.84
N GLU A 251 13.45 15.98 2.33
CA GLU A 251 12.30 15.10 2.39
C GLU A 251 12.43 14.13 3.57
N ASP A 252 11.79 14.44 4.69
CA ASP A 252 11.74 13.54 5.85
C ASP A 252 10.98 12.25 5.55
N VAL A 253 9.91 12.37 4.78
CA VAL A 253 9.09 11.29 4.28
C VAL A 253 8.86 11.53 2.80
N MET A 254 9.23 10.59 1.97
CA MET A 254 9.10 10.71 0.53
C MET A 254 7.64 10.85 0.10
N ALA A 255 7.41 11.68 -0.92
CA ALA A 255 6.10 11.86 -1.51
C ALA A 255 5.61 10.56 -2.15
N ASN A 256 4.30 10.29 -2.04
CA ASN A 256 3.69 9.20 -2.76
C ASN A 256 3.51 9.58 -4.25
N ASN A 257 4.50 9.23 -5.05
CA ASN A 257 4.53 9.54 -6.49
C ASN A 257 3.65 8.60 -7.34
N VAL A 258 3.04 7.58 -6.73
CA VAL A 258 2.22 6.61 -7.46
C VAL A 258 0.80 7.15 -7.62
N ASN A 259 0.44 7.49 -8.87
CA ASN A 259 -0.90 7.95 -9.19
C ASN A 259 -1.90 6.80 -9.01
N ILE A 260 -3.08 7.08 -8.42
CA ILE A 260 -4.18 6.12 -8.25
C ILE A 260 -4.60 5.45 -9.57
N ALA A 261 -4.32 6.08 -10.71
CA ALA A 261 -4.58 5.52 -12.04
C ALA A 261 -3.80 4.21 -12.31
N TRP A 262 -2.70 3.95 -11.61
CA TRP A 262 -1.97 2.67 -11.69
C TRP A 262 -2.77 1.49 -11.16
N GLN A 263 -3.83 1.74 -10.38
CA GLN A 263 -4.76 0.70 -9.94
C GLN A 263 -5.81 0.32 -10.99
N ILE A 264 -6.02 1.16 -12.03
CA ILE A 264 -7.05 0.90 -13.06
C ILE A 264 -6.81 -0.44 -13.78
N PRO A 265 -5.61 -0.79 -14.26
CA PRO A 265 -5.37 -2.06 -14.94
C PRO A 265 -5.72 -3.28 -14.08
N GLN A 266 -5.38 -3.26 -12.79
CA GLN A 266 -5.72 -4.36 -11.88
C GLN A 266 -7.24 -4.47 -11.66
N TYR A 267 -7.96 -3.34 -11.52
CA TYR A 267 -9.43 -3.35 -11.41
C TYR A 267 -10.09 -3.89 -12.67
N VAL A 268 -9.60 -3.52 -13.86
CA VAL A 268 -10.10 -4.04 -15.12
C VAL A 268 -9.90 -5.56 -15.18
N LEU A 269 -8.70 -6.06 -14.89
CA LEU A 269 -8.40 -7.48 -14.97
C LEU A 269 -9.15 -8.31 -13.93
N ILE A 270 -9.28 -7.83 -12.70
CA ILE A 270 -10.05 -8.55 -11.67
C ILE A 270 -11.52 -8.62 -12.04
N THR A 271 -12.09 -7.53 -12.59
CA THR A 271 -13.48 -7.50 -13.04
C THR A 271 -13.71 -8.43 -14.22
N VAL A 272 -12.78 -8.47 -15.17
CA VAL A 272 -12.82 -9.44 -16.29
C VAL A 272 -12.80 -10.87 -15.74
N GLY A 273 -11.90 -11.16 -14.80
CA GLY A 273 -11.85 -12.46 -14.13
C GLY A 273 -13.14 -12.82 -13.43
N GLU A 274 -13.74 -11.86 -12.72
CA GLU A 274 -15.00 -12.03 -12.00
C GLU A 274 -16.17 -12.33 -12.95
N VAL A 275 -16.31 -11.56 -14.02
CA VAL A 275 -17.35 -11.80 -15.05
C VAL A 275 -17.19 -13.19 -15.67
N MET A 276 -15.96 -13.55 -16.07
CA MET A 276 -15.69 -14.83 -16.71
C MET A 276 -15.84 -16.03 -15.78
N PHE A 277 -15.51 -15.89 -14.50
CA PHE A 277 -15.59 -16.97 -13.53
C PHE A 277 -16.96 -17.07 -12.85
N SER A 278 -17.42 -15.98 -12.21
CA SER A 278 -18.59 -16.01 -11.34
C SER A 278 -19.89 -16.12 -12.14
N ILE A 279 -20.05 -15.34 -13.21
CA ILE A 279 -21.27 -15.36 -14.02
C ILE A 279 -21.35 -16.68 -14.80
N THR A 280 -20.27 -17.03 -15.50
CA THR A 280 -20.24 -18.29 -16.27
C THR A 280 -20.37 -19.52 -15.35
N GLY A 281 -19.75 -19.48 -14.14
CA GLY A 281 -19.83 -20.56 -13.17
C GLY A 281 -21.23 -20.77 -12.64
N LEU A 282 -21.94 -19.68 -12.33
CA LEU A 282 -23.32 -19.75 -11.88
C LEU A 282 -24.24 -20.24 -12.99
N GLU A 283 -24.11 -19.70 -14.21
CA GLU A 283 -24.86 -20.14 -15.38
C GLU A 283 -24.62 -21.64 -15.70
N PHE A 284 -23.36 -22.05 -15.70
CA PHE A 284 -22.98 -23.46 -15.89
C PHE A 284 -23.59 -24.34 -14.80
N SER A 285 -23.53 -23.93 -13.56
CA SER A 285 -24.09 -24.66 -12.45
C SER A 285 -25.61 -24.86 -12.60
N TYR A 286 -26.32 -23.82 -13.00
CA TYR A 286 -27.75 -23.90 -13.27
C TYR A 286 -28.11 -24.79 -14.48
N SER A 287 -27.24 -24.80 -15.48
CA SER A 287 -27.45 -25.65 -16.68
C SER A 287 -27.26 -27.13 -16.42
N GLN A 288 -26.45 -27.49 -15.43
CA GLN A 288 -26.13 -28.87 -15.09
C GLN A 288 -26.94 -29.40 -13.88
N ALA A 289 -27.82 -28.58 -13.30
CA ALA A 289 -28.63 -28.94 -12.15
C ALA A 289 -30.10 -29.17 -12.53
N PRO A 290 -30.75 -30.19 -11.93
CA PRO A 290 -32.21 -30.38 -12.08
C PRO A 290 -32.98 -29.19 -11.49
N ALA A 291 -34.19 -28.95 -12.03
CA ALA A 291 -35.02 -27.79 -11.67
C ALA A 291 -35.26 -27.65 -10.15
N ASN A 292 -35.44 -28.79 -9.47
CA ASN A 292 -35.72 -28.84 -8.03
C ASN A 292 -34.50 -28.54 -7.12
N MET A 293 -33.28 -28.55 -7.67
CA MET A 293 -32.05 -28.36 -6.89
C MET A 293 -31.34 -27.01 -7.11
N LYS A 294 -31.90 -26.12 -7.95
CA LYS A 294 -31.30 -24.83 -8.28
C LYS A 294 -31.08 -23.93 -7.07
N SER A 295 -32.01 -23.91 -6.12
CA SER A 295 -31.88 -23.14 -4.86
C SER A 295 -30.80 -23.68 -3.94
N VAL A 296 -30.64 -25.02 -3.86
CA VAL A 296 -29.59 -25.64 -3.07
C VAL A 296 -28.21 -25.32 -3.64
N LEU A 297 -28.11 -25.32 -4.97
CA LEU A 297 -26.89 -25.00 -5.68
C LEU A 297 -26.47 -23.54 -5.47
N GLN A 298 -27.44 -22.62 -5.48
CA GLN A 298 -27.20 -21.22 -5.17
C GLN A 298 -26.73 -21.02 -3.72
N ALA A 299 -27.33 -21.72 -2.78
CA ALA A 299 -26.88 -21.70 -1.37
C ALA A 299 -25.43 -22.24 -1.24
N GLY A 300 -25.11 -23.34 -1.96
CA GLY A 300 -23.74 -23.85 -2.03
C GLY A 300 -22.76 -22.86 -2.62
N TRP A 301 -23.14 -22.14 -3.67
CA TRP A 301 -22.30 -21.07 -4.24
C TRP A 301 -22.01 -19.95 -3.24
N LEU A 302 -23.02 -19.47 -2.52
CA LEU A 302 -22.84 -18.46 -1.48
C LEU A 302 -21.96 -18.99 -0.31
N LEU A 303 -22.07 -20.27 0.00
CA LEU A 303 -21.23 -20.91 1.01
C LEU A 303 -19.74 -20.93 0.61
N THR A 304 -19.43 -21.18 -0.67
CA THR A 304 -18.04 -21.11 -1.16
C THR A 304 -17.46 -19.69 -1.02
N VAL A 305 -18.28 -18.65 -1.29
CA VAL A 305 -17.87 -17.25 -1.09
C VAL A 305 -17.58 -16.98 0.40
N ALA A 306 -18.42 -17.49 1.30
CA ALA A 306 -18.21 -17.33 2.74
C ALA A 306 -16.90 -18.00 3.20
N PHE A 307 -16.61 -19.21 2.75
CA PHE A 307 -15.32 -19.88 3.03
C PHE A 307 -14.13 -19.12 2.46
N GLY A 308 -14.26 -18.58 1.24
CA GLY A 308 -13.22 -17.74 0.64
C GLY A 308 -12.89 -16.53 1.51
N ASN A 309 -13.91 -15.84 2.02
CA ASN A 309 -13.72 -14.68 2.91
C ASN A 309 -13.03 -15.07 4.23
N VAL A 310 -13.37 -16.25 4.80
CA VAL A 310 -12.69 -16.77 6.01
C VAL A 310 -11.20 -17.00 5.74
N ILE A 311 -10.84 -17.58 4.59
CA ILE A 311 -9.43 -17.80 4.22
C ILE A 311 -8.69 -16.47 4.12
N VAL A 312 -9.29 -15.47 3.46
CA VAL A 312 -8.70 -14.13 3.35
C VAL A 312 -8.49 -13.51 4.74
N LEU A 313 -9.47 -13.64 5.63
CA LEU A 313 -9.38 -13.12 6.99
C LEU A 313 -8.25 -13.80 7.80
N ILE A 314 -8.12 -15.10 7.69
CA ILE A 314 -7.05 -15.87 8.37
C ILE A 314 -5.67 -15.41 7.87
N VAL A 315 -5.50 -15.19 6.55
CA VAL A 315 -4.23 -14.73 5.98
C VAL A 315 -3.93 -13.30 6.43
N ALA A 316 -4.92 -12.41 6.40
CA ALA A 316 -4.75 -11.01 6.76
C ALA A 316 -4.45 -10.80 8.26
N GLU A 317 -5.07 -11.58 9.16
CA GLU A 317 -4.86 -11.44 10.61
C GLU A 317 -3.70 -12.30 11.14
N GLY A 318 -3.43 -13.45 10.50
CA GLY A 318 -2.50 -14.46 11.03
C GLY A 318 -1.05 -14.31 10.56
N GLY A 319 -0.78 -13.51 9.53
CA GLY A 319 0.45 -13.66 8.77
C GLY A 319 1.60 -12.72 9.16
N GLY A 320 1.35 -11.55 9.69
CA GLY A 320 2.42 -10.53 9.78
C GLY A 320 3.16 -10.34 8.45
N LEU A 321 2.54 -10.76 7.34
CA LEU A 321 3.11 -10.65 6.00
C LEU A 321 2.95 -9.21 5.51
N GLU A 322 3.93 -8.76 4.75
CA GLU A 322 3.80 -7.50 4.05
C GLU A 322 2.71 -7.59 2.98
N GLN A 323 1.97 -6.49 2.77
CA GLN A 323 0.81 -6.47 1.88
C GLN A 323 1.12 -6.94 0.45
N TRP A 324 2.28 -6.60 -0.11
CA TRP A 324 2.71 -7.11 -1.42
C TRP A 324 2.91 -8.63 -1.44
N ALA A 325 3.40 -9.21 -0.33
CA ALA A 325 3.59 -10.65 -0.20
C ALA A 325 2.26 -11.39 -0.11
N GLU A 326 1.24 -10.80 0.55
CA GLU A 326 -0.12 -11.32 0.55
C GLU A 326 -0.70 -11.39 -0.86
N PHE A 327 -0.53 -10.33 -1.67
CA PHE A 327 -1.00 -10.34 -3.06
C PHE A 327 -0.29 -11.41 -3.90
N VAL A 328 1.02 -11.59 -3.73
CA VAL A 328 1.76 -12.66 -4.42
C VAL A 328 1.29 -14.04 -3.96
N LEU A 329 1.03 -14.23 -2.67
CA LEU A 329 0.50 -15.47 -2.12
C LEU A 329 -0.86 -15.82 -2.76
N PHE A 330 -1.79 -14.85 -2.81
CA PHE A 330 -3.09 -15.06 -3.45
C PHE A 330 -2.99 -15.32 -4.95
N ALA A 331 -2.07 -14.64 -5.67
CA ALA A 331 -1.81 -14.94 -7.07
C ALA A 331 -1.33 -16.39 -7.26
N GLY A 332 -0.38 -16.82 -6.44
CA GLY A 332 0.15 -18.19 -6.47
C GLY A 332 -0.91 -19.26 -6.15
N LEU A 333 -1.73 -19.02 -5.12
CA LEU A 333 -2.84 -19.91 -4.77
C LEU A 333 -3.87 -20.01 -5.91
N LEU A 334 -4.21 -18.89 -6.54
CA LEU A 334 -5.12 -18.84 -7.68
C LEU A 334 -4.61 -19.65 -8.88
N VAL A 335 -3.31 -19.53 -9.19
CA VAL A 335 -2.68 -20.33 -10.24
C VAL A 335 -2.70 -21.83 -9.90
N ALA A 336 -2.39 -22.21 -8.66
CA ALA A 336 -2.44 -23.60 -8.21
C ALA A 336 -3.87 -24.18 -8.32
N VAL A 337 -4.87 -23.42 -7.85
CA VAL A 337 -6.29 -23.82 -7.97
C VAL A 337 -6.71 -23.88 -9.44
N CYS A 338 -6.25 -22.97 -10.30
CA CYS A 338 -6.54 -23.00 -11.73
C CYS A 338 -5.99 -24.27 -12.40
N ILE A 339 -4.82 -24.73 -12.03
CA ILE A 339 -4.23 -25.98 -12.53
C ILE A 339 -5.09 -27.17 -12.10
N ILE A 340 -5.46 -27.25 -10.82
CA ILE A 340 -6.32 -28.32 -10.30
C ILE A 340 -7.68 -28.31 -11.00
N PHE A 341 -8.28 -27.13 -11.12
CA PHE A 341 -9.55 -26.94 -11.83
C PHE A 341 -9.47 -27.37 -13.30
N SER A 342 -8.38 -27.03 -13.98
CA SER A 342 -8.19 -27.40 -15.41
C SER A 342 -8.07 -28.93 -15.56
N ILE A 343 -7.42 -29.60 -14.64
CA ILE A 343 -7.34 -31.07 -14.61
C ILE A 343 -8.72 -31.68 -14.39
N MET A 344 -9.48 -31.17 -13.41
CA MET A 344 -10.85 -31.62 -13.17
C MET A 344 -11.77 -31.36 -14.36
N ALA A 345 -11.65 -30.19 -14.98
CA ALA A 345 -12.42 -29.80 -16.17
C ALA A 345 -12.15 -30.71 -17.38
N TYR A 346 -10.92 -31.23 -17.49
CA TYR A 346 -10.56 -32.18 -18.55
C TYR A 346 -11.29 -33.53 -18.42
N PHE A 347 -11.51 -33.99 -17.20
CA PHE A 347 -12.24 -35.26 -16.94
C PHE A 347 -13.76 -35.09 -16.82
N TYR A 348 -14.26 -33.86 -16.88
CA TYR A 348 -15.69 -33.58 -16.71
C TYR A 348 -16.48 -33.93 -17.94
N THR A 349 -17.54 -34.74 -17.75
CA THR A 349 -18.50 -35.11 -18.79
C THR A 349 -19.75 -34.23 -18.66
N TYR A 350 -20.08 -33.51 -19.71
CA TYR A 350 -21.28 -32.66 -19.70
C TYR A 350 -22.52 -33.54 -19.72
N VAL A 351 -23.49 -33.21 -18.87
CA VAL A 351 -24.80 -33.86 -18.83
C VAL A 351 -25.76 -33.00 -19.69
N ASP A 352 -26.48 -33.65 -20.61
CA ASP A 352 -27.48 -32.97 -21.43
C ASP A 352 -28.71 -32.63 -20.56
N PRO A 353 -29.07 -31.33 -20.38
CA PRO A 353 -30.22 -30.92 -19.56
C PRO A 353 -31.53 -31.58 -19.98
N SER A 354 -31.70 -31.86 -21.27
CA SER A 354 -32.90 -32.54 -21.81
C SER A 354 -33.03 -34.01 -21.34
N GLN A 355 -31.93 -34.65 -21.07
CA GLN A 355 -31.92 -36.02 -20.48
C GLN A 355 -32.26 -35.99 -19.00
N LEU A 356 -31.78 -35.00 -18.29
CA LEU A 356 -32.07 -34.79 -16.87
C LEU A 356 -33.57 -34.51 -16.63
N ASP A 357 -34.18 -33.67 -17.46
CA ASP A 357 -35.62 -33.39 -17.38
C ASP A 357 -36.48 -34.60 -17.69
N ARG A 358 -36.07 -35.45 -18.65
CA ARG A 358 -36.77 -36.71 -18.96
C ARG A 358 -36.67 -37.72 -17.81
N LEU A 359 -35.47 -37.87 -17.21
CA LEU A 359 -35.31 -38.80 -16.06
C LEU A 359 -36.16 -38.35 -14.88
N HIS A 360 -36.26 -37.04 -14.62
CA HIS A 360 -37.10 -36.52 -13.54
C HIS A 360 -38.60 -36.68 -13.84
N GLN A 361 -39.04 -36.54 -15.09
CA GLN A 361 -40.42 -36.81 -15.46
C GLN A 361 -40.74 -38.32 -15.33
N GLU A 362 -39.84 -39.17 -15.71
CA GLU A 362 -40.01 -40.61 -15.52
C GLU A 362 -40.05 -41.03 -14.06
N ASP A 363 -39.20 -40.43 -13.21
CA ASP A 363 -39.20 -40.75 -11.76
C ASP A 363 -40.44 -40.17 -11.08
N ALA A 364 -40.89 -38.98 -11.45
CA ALA A 364 -42.14 -38.39 -10.97
C ALA A 364 -43.36 -39.28 -11.36
N ALA A 365 -43.42 -39.72 -12.62
CA ALA A 365 -44.47 -40.59 -13.09
C ALA A 365 -44.47 -41.98 -12.39
N LYS A 366 -43.29 -42.53 -12.08
CA LYS A 366 -43.16 -43.75 -11.29
C LYS A 366 -43.61 -43.56 -9.84
N GLY A 367 -43.26 -42.41 -9.23
CA GLY A 367 -43.72 -42.08 -7.86
C GLY A 367 -45.22 -41.94 -7.76
N GLU A 368 -45.89 -41.28 -8.73
CA GLU A 368 -47.34 -41.17 -8.78
C GLU A 368 -48.01 -42.51 -8.97
N SER A 369 -47.48 -43.41 -9.83
CA SER A 369 -48.00 -44.76 -10.01
C SER A 369 -47.85 -45.63 -8.76
N GLU A 370 -46.77 -45.53 -8.01
CA GLU A 370 -46.57 -46.25 -6.74
C GLU A 370 -47.52 -45.75 -5.63
N ASP A 371 -47.78 -44.45 -5.58
CA ASP A 371 -48.71 -43.88 -4.59
C ASP A 371 -50.18 -44.20 -4.94
N GLU A 372 -50.55 -44.21 -6.21
CA GLU A 372 -51.86 -44.74 -6.65
C GLU A 372 -52.03 -46.23 -6.32
N LEU A 373 -50.99 -47.04 -6.52
CA LEU A 373 -51.04 -48.47 -6.19
C LEU A 373 -51.20 -48.64 -4.65
N LYS A 374 -50.50 -47.87 -3.85
CA LYS A 374 -50.62 -47.92 -2.36
C LYS A 374 -51.99 -47.42 -1.87
N MET A 375 -52.57 -46.40 -2.55
CA MET A 375 -53.94 -45.96 -2.23
C MET A 375 -54.98 -47.01 -2.61
N THR A 376 -54.83 -47.67 -3.74
CA THR A 376 -55.74 -48.72 -4.22
C THR A 376 -55.67 -49.95 -3.28
N GLU A 377 -54.45 -50.33 -2.83
CA GLU A 377 -54.24 -51.40 -1.87
C GLU A 377 -54.80 -51.12 -0.48
N LYS A 378 -54.79 -49.84 -0.04
CA LYS A 378 -55.44 -49.41 1.18
C LYS A 378 -56.98 -49.40 1.10
N MET A 379 -57.52 -49.02 -0.06
CA MET A 379 -58.97 -49.10 -0.26
C MET A 379 -59.50 -50.54 -0.38
N THR A 380 -58.73 -51.49 -0.84
CA THR A 380 -59.13 -52.91 -0.97
C THR A 380 -59.08 -53.65 0.38
N LYS A 381 -58.45 -53.08 1.42
CA LYS A 381 -58.33 -53.63 2.77
C LYS A 381 -59.33 -53.02 3.78
N LEU A 382 -60.23 -52.16 3.36
CA LEU A 382 -61.40 -51.66 4.11
C LEU A 382 -62.66 -52.34 3.58
#